data_0e21fa225727c532ed64f6d50629b638
#
_entry.id   0e21fa225727c532ed64f6d50629b638
#
_cell.length_a   1.000
_cell.length_b   1.000
_cell.length_c   1.000
_cell.angle_alpha   90.00
_cell.angle_beta   90.00
_cell.angle_gamma   90.00
#
_symmetry.space_group_name_H-M   'P 1'
#
loop_
_entity.id
_entity.type
_entity.pdbx_description
1 polymer ?
#
loop_
_entity_poly.entity_id
_entity_poly.type
_entity_poly.pdbx_seq_one_letter_code
_entity_poly.pdbx_strand_id
1 'polypeptide(L)'
;MQKATSNKSILRILSLALVLLILVGMLSVGVSAESASPLKGTSVTLGSELVVNFYAEVMDTQGAAMTFCIDNDTKTIPVTQARLVEDNLYVFSCAIAPAQMTKNIEATLVDSGNTYQTSTSVRAYAEKLFASKQWDKLAAGDMMVATLNYGAAAQECFGYNTENLANAGYEKAATAEIPQAEASQMVSGSVSGISFYGASLVFETRIAVRFYFTVKGNIEDYNFSIGETPVAKDNMYYVEVPDINPQDYAENITLTVNDKMTVTYSPMQYISRMYNKTENTQLKALIGELYQYHLTAVDFLADPYGNDKDNLVSAQ
;
A
#
# COMPACT_ATOMS: atom_id res chain seq x y z
N MET A 1 37.13 -9.23 -25.92
CA MET A 1 36.32 -8.02 -25.70
C MET A 1 34.92 -8.46 -25.37
N GLN A 2 34.63 -8.65 -24.07
CA GLN A 2 33.27 -8.96 -23.57
C GLN A 2 32.54 -7.64 -23.29
N LYS A 3 31.45 -7.41 -23.99
CA LYS A 3 30.54 -6.30 -23.70
C LYS A 3 29.74 -6.65 -22.44
N ALA A 4 29.96 -5.90 -21.38
CA ALA A 4 29.12 -5.88 -20.20
C ALA A 4 27.75 -5.33 -20.59
N THR A 5 26.73 -6.18 -20.69
CA THR A 5 25.34 -5.79 -20.73
C THR A 5 24.93 -5.33 -19.35
N SER A 6 24.68 -4.05 -19.24
CA SER A 6 24.30 -3.30 -18.05
C SER A 6 23.03 -3.87 -17.41
N ASN A 7 23.15 -4.34 -16.19
CA ASN A 7 22.07 -4.65 -15.25
C ASN A 7 21.27 -3.38 -14.85
N LYS A 8 20.57 -2.78 -15.79
CA LYS A 8 19.68 -1.64 -15.51
C LYS A 8 18.29 -2.04 -14.99
N SER A 9 18.00 -3.34 -14.96
CA SER A 9 16.68 -3.85 -14.51
C SER A 9 16.58 -4.05 -13.01
N ILE A 10 17.68 -4.14 -12.27
CA ILE A 10 17.67 -4.42 -10.83
C ILE A 10 17.64 -3.14 -9.98
N LEU A 11 17.89 -1.98 -10.58
CA LEU A 11 17.94 -0.70 -9.84
C LEU A 11 16.62 0.09 -9.80
N ARG A 12 15.52 -0.48 -10.32
CA ARG A 12 14.19 0.17 -10.32
C ARG A 12 13.24 -0.31 -9.24
N ILE A 13 13.66 -1.20 -8.35
CA ILE A 13 12.87 -1.67 -7.20
C ILE A 13 13.19 -0.85 -5.93
N LEU A 14 13.71 0.35 -6.06
CA LEU A 14 13.60 1.32 -4.97
C LEU A 14 12.25 2.04 -5.15
N SER A 15 11.19 1.37 -4.70
CA SER A 15 9.88 1.98 -4.55
C SER A 15 10.04 3.21 -3.66
N LEU A 16 9.88 4.39 -4.25
CA LEU A 16 9.61 5.60 -3.49
C LEU A 16 8.22 5.38 -2.86
N ALA A 17 8.17 4.78 -1.68
CA ALA A 17 6.96 4.77 -0.89
C ALA A 17 6.57 6.23 -0.65
N LEU A 18 5.38 6.60 -1.09
CA LEU A 18 4.81 7.92 -0.90
C LEU A 18 4.59 8.15 0.60
N VAL A 19 5.57 8.72 1.28
CA VAL A 19 5.45 9.04 2.71
C VAL A 19 4.84 10.42 2.83
N LEU A 20 3.55 10.47 3.15
CA LEU A 20 2.88 11.71 3.56
C LEU A 20 3.27 11.98 5.02
N LEU A 21 4.34 12.75 5.23
CA LEU A 21 4.86 13.03 6.56
C LEU A 21 4.15 14.25 7.14
N ILE A 22 3.16 14.03 8.01
CA ILE A 22 2.65 15.10 8.88
C ILE A 22 2.99 14.71 10.31
N LEU A 23 3.93 15.40 10.89
CA LEU A 23 4.11 15.44 12.32
C LEU A 23 2.94 16.23 12.93
N VAL A 24 1.81 15.56 13.15
CA VAL A 24 0.77 16.12 14.02
C VAL A 24 1.27 15.96 15.43
N GLY A 25 1.99 17.00 15.90
CA GLY A 25 2.36 17.10 17.30
C GLY A 25 1.10 16.97 18.14
N MET A 26 1.08 16.07 19.12
CA MET A 26 0.05 16.06 20.13
C MET A 26 0.16 17.39 20.89
N LEU A 27 -0.77 18.30 20.66
CA LEU A 27 -1.03 19.41 21.58
C LEU A 27 -1.60 18.78 22.86
N SER A 28 -0.72 18.44 23.79
CA SER A 28 -1.09 18.17 25.16
C SER A 28 -1.55 19.49 25.76
N VAL A 29 -2.86 19.67 25.89
CA VAL A 29 -3.44 20.74 26.68
C VAL A 29 -3.22 20.40 28.15
N GLY A 30 -2.28 21.10 28.79
CA GLY A 30 -2.34 21.49 30.18
C GLY A 30 -1.90 20.50 31.24
N VAL A 31 -0.94 20.99 32.03
CA VAL A 31 -0.69 20.84 33.48
C VAL A 31 0.32 19.77 33.91
N SER A 32 1.36 20.32 34.52
CA SER A 32 2.42 19.70 35.34
C SER A 32 3.53 18.94 34.60
N ALA A 33 4.74 19.10 35.15
CA ALA A 33 5.99 18.50 34.72
C ALA A 33 5.96 16.96 34.77
N GLU A 34 5.21 16.36 33.83
CA GLU A 34 5.33 14.96 33.45
C GLU A 34 6.33 14.85 32.32
N SER A 35 7.19 13.87 32.39
CA SER A 35 8.14 13.56 31.32
C SER A 35 7.38 13.52 29.99
N ALA A 36 7.82 14.32 29.01
CA ALA A 36 7.17 14.41 27.70
C ALA A 36 6.96 12.99 27.17
N SER A 37 5.73 12.69 26.72
CA SER A 37 5.40 11.38 26.15
C SER A 37 6.42 10.97 25.09
N PRO A 38 6.93 9.73 25.11
CA PRO A 38 7.81 9.24 24.06
C PRO A 38 7.11 9.13 22.70
N LEU A 39 5.79 9.10 22.66
CA LEU A 39 5.01 9.05 21.42
C LEU A 39 4.97 10.44 20.77
N LYS A 40 5.56 10.58 19.58
CA LYS A 40 5.79 11.88 18.91
C LYS A 40 4.80 12.22 17.82
N GLY A 41 4.08 11.24 17.29
CA GLY A 41 3.10 11.47 16.24
C GLY A 41 2.89 10.29 15.34
N THR A 42 2.14 10.53 14.27
CA THR A 42 1.81 9.52 13.26
C THR A 42 1.95 10.07 11.86
N SER A 43 2.22 9.19 10.89
CA SER A 43 2.10 9.49 9.46
C SER A 43 1.41 8.34 8.73
N VAL A 44 0.96 8.60 7.51
CA VAL A 44 0.42 7.56 6.63
C VAL A 44 1.33 7.43 5.41
N THR A 45 1.69 6.19 5.09
CA THR A 45 2.37 5.85 3.84
C THR A 45 1.33 5.25 2.90
N LEU A 46 1.25 5.81 1.70
CA LEU A 46 0.39 5.35 0.61
C LEU A 46 1.27 4.71 -0.45
N GLY A 47 1.14 3.42 -0.63
CA GLY A 47 1.99 2.66 -1.56
C GLY A 47 1.32 1.34 -1.93
N SER A 48 2.11 0.31 -2.14
CA SER A 48 1.61 -1.06 -2.31
C SER A 48 0.86 -1.55 -1.07
N GLU A 49 1.24 -1.02 0.09
CA GLU A 49 0.54 -1.16 1.37
C GLU A 49 0.05 0.20 1.85
N LEU A 50 -1.06 0.19 2.58
CA LEU A 50 -1.50 1.31 3.40
C LEU A 50 -0.91 1.12 4.79
N VAL A 51 -0.03 2.02 5.19
CA VAL A 51 0.70 1.89 6.44
C VAL A 51 0.50 3.10 7.32
N VAL A 52 0.08 2.89 8.56
CA VAL A 52 0.12 3.92 9.60
C VAL A 52 1.41 3.77 10.38
N ASN A 53 2.22 4.82 10.39
CA ASN A 53 3.50 4.88 11.07
C ASN A 53 3.33 5.63 12.40
N PHE A 54 3.88 5.06 13.45
CA PHE A 54 3.91 5.63 14.80
C PHE A 54 5.34 5.98 15.18
N TYR A 55 5.60 7.23 15.51
CA TYR A 55 6.91 7.72 15.88
C TYR A 55 7.05 7.73 17.40
N ALA A 56 8.13 7.14 17.90
CA ALA A 56 8.41 7.08 19.33
C ALA A 56 9.92 7.26 19.62
N GLU A 57 10.24 8.07 20.62
CA GLU A 57 11.57 8.06 21.22
C GLU A 57 11.67 6.85 22.16
N VAL A 58 12.67 5.99 21.93
CA VAL A 58 12.85 4.74 22.67
C VAL A 58 14.13 4.77 23.47
N MET A 59 14.05 4.45 24.75
CA MET A 59 15.20 4.42 25.66
C MET A 59 15.85 3.03 25.72
N ASP A 60 15.05 1.96 25.70
CA ASP A 60 15.55 0.57 25.64
C ASP A 60 15.58 0.08 24.19
N THR A 61 16.71 0.30 23.50
CA THR A 61 16.88 -0.08 22.10
C THR A 61 16.96 -1.57 21.83
N GLN A 62 16.84 -2.41 22.85
CA GLN A 62 16.85 -3.88 22.72
C GLN A 62 15.54 -4.53 23.18
N GLY A 63 14.91 -3.99 24.21
CA GLY A 63 13.74 -4.60 24.85
C GLY A 63 12.42 -3.92 24.54
N ALA A 64 12.43 -2.69 24.03
CA ALA A 64 11.20 -1.99 23.70
C ALA A 64 10.44 -2.65 22.55
N ALA A 65 9.11 -2.54 22.61
CA ALA A 65 8.23 -3.03 21.55
C ALA A 65 6.94 -2.21 21.47
N MET A 66 6.37 -2.12 20.27
CA MET A 66 5.04 -1.57 20.07
C MET A 66 4.07 -2.65 19.62
N THR A 67 2.96 -2.76 20.33
CA THR A 67 1.86 -3.67 19.99
C THR A 67 0.73 -2.88 19.38
N PHE A 68 0.29 -3.29 18.21
CA PHE A 68 -0.90 -2.79 17.52
C PHE A 68 -2.07 -3.73 17.73
N CYS A 69 -3.27 -3.18 17.94
CA CYS A 69 -4.51 -3.94 18.00
C CYS A 69 -5.56 -3.32 17.06
N ILE A 70 -6.12 -4.14 16.16
CA ILE A 70 -7.21 -3.79 15.26
C ILE A 70 -8.23 -4.92 15.31
N ASP A 71 -9.49 -4.63 15.66
CA ASP A 71 -10.57 -5.64 15.73
C ASP A 71 -10.20 -6.90 16.53
N ASN A 72 -9.43 -6.76 17.63
CA ASN A 72 -8.85 -7.82 18.46
C ASN A 72 -7.67 -8.60 17.85
N ASP A 73 -7.31 -8.34 16.59
CA ASP A 73 -6.06 -8.87 16.05
C ASP A 73 -4.88 -8.03 16.55
N THR A 74 -3.87 -8.70 17.10
CA THR A 74 -2.71 -8.04 17.68
C THR A 74 -1.42 -8.39 16.93
N LYS A 75 -0.57 -7.37 16.71
CA LYS A 75 0.76 -7.54 16.15
C LYS A 75 1.77 -6.74 16.95
N THR A 76 2.79 -7.42 17.45
CA THR A 76 3.89 -6.77 18.19
C THR A 76 5.11 -6.61 17.30
N ILE A 77 5.66 -5.40 17.25
CA ILE A 77 6.88 -5.05 16.53
C ILE A 77 7.95 -4.71 17.57
N PRO A 78 8.98 -5.53 17.73
CA PRO A 78 10.11 -5.17 18.58
C PRO A 78 10.90 -4.01 17.98
N VAL A 79 11.52 -3.17 18.80
CA VAL A 79 12.32 -2.02 18.35
C VAL A 79 13.41 -2.40 17.36
N THR A 80 13.94 -3.63 17.46
CA THR A 80 14.96 -4.16 16.52
C THR A 80 14.44 -4.37 15.10
N GLN A 81 13.12 -4.36 14.90
CA GLN A 81 12.45 -4.40 13.59
C GLN A 81 11.88 -3.04 13.18
N ALA A 82 11.86 -2.08 14.10
CA ALA A 82 11.43 -0.71 13.80
C ALA A 82 12.54 0.05 13.05
N ARG A 83 12.15 1.03 12.24
CA ARG A 83 13.10 1.85 11.49
C ARG A 83 13.58 3.02 12.36
N LEU A 84 14.90 3.08 12.60
CA LEU A 84 15.52 4.26 13.23
C LEU A 84 15.49 5.43 12.24
N VAL A 85 15.03 6.60 12.69
CA VAL A 85 14.99 7.84 11.90
C VAL A 85 16.20 8.71 12.24
N GLU A 86 16.34 9.04 13.52
CA GLU A 86 17.46 9.83 14.07
C GLU A 86 17.59 9.54 15.57
N ASP A 87 18.80 9.61 16.11
CA ASP A 87 19.11 9.36 17.52
C ASP A 87 18.39 8.15 18.11
N ASN A 88 17.35 8.40 18.92
CA ASN A 88 16.51 7.38 19.54
C ASN A 88 15.05 7.42 19.02
N LEU A 89 14.79 8.13 17.94
CA LEU A 89 13.47 8.21 17.30
C LEU A 89 13.25 7.05 16.34
N TYR A 90 12.32 6.17 16.67
CA TYR A 90 11.95 5.01 15.89
C TYR A 90 10.56 5.14 15.25
N VAL A 91 10.39 4.49 14.12
CA VAL A 91 9.09 4.35 13.43
C VAL A 91 8.66 2.89 13.49
N PHE A 92 7.50 2.68 14.12
CA PHE A 92 6.79 1.40 14.15
C PHE A 92 5.65 1.46 13.14
N SER A 93 5.60 0.51 12.21
CA SER A 93 4.70 0.55 11.06
C SER A 93 3.61 -0.50 11.17
N CYS A 94 2.35 -0.07 11.02
CA CYS A 94 1.16 -0.92 11.02
C CYS A 94 0.51 -0.88 9.64
N ALA A 95 0.65 -1.97 8.87
CA ALA A 95 -0.05 -2.13 7.60
C ALA A 95 -1.51 -2.51 7.85
N ILE A 96 -2.43 -1.94 7.06
CA ILE A 96 -3.86 -2.18 7.13
C ILE A 96 -4.43 -2.50 5.76
N ALA A 97 -5.54 -3.23 5.72
CA ALA A 97 -6.30 -3.41 4.49
C ALA A 97 -7.10 -2.13 4.15
N PRO A 98 -7.37 -1.86 2.86
CA PRO A 98 -8.17 -0.69 2.44
C PRO A 98 -9.52 -0.59 3.16
N ALA A 99 -10.21 -1.69 3.37
CA ALA A 99 -11.48 -1.71 4.08
C ALA A 99 -11.37 -1.35 5.59
N GLN A 100 -10.16 -1.35 6.16
CA GLN A 100 -9.91 -1.03 7.58
C GLN A 100 -9.59 0.44 7.86
N MET A 101 -9.66 1.33 6.87
CA MET A 101 -9.24 2.74 7.02
C MET A 101 -9.97 3.51 8.12
N THR A 102 -11.17 3.10 8.51
CA THR A 102 -11.94 3.71 9.61
C THR A 102 -11.76 3.00 10.94
N LYS A 103 -11.07 1.86 10.95
CA LYS A 103 -10.80 1.12 12.19
C LYS A 103 -9.75 1.82 13.03
N ASN A 104 -10.00 1.85 14.32
CA ASN A 104 -9.05 2.39 15.27
C ASN A 104 -7.87 1.42 15.43
N ILE A 105 -6.66 1.92 15.24
CA ILE A 105 -5.42 1.21 15.51
C ILE A 105 -4.98 1.62 16.90
N GLU A 106 -5.16 0.75 17.88
CA GLU A 106 -4.63 0.97 19.22
C GLU A 106 -3.15 0.58 19.24
N ALA A 107 -2.28 1.52 19.59
CA ALA A 107 -0.84 1.32 19.66
C ALA A 107 -0.36 1.44 21.11
N THR A 108 0.26 0.40 21.62
CA THR A 108 0.82 0.32 22.96
C THR A 108 2.33 0.12 22.89
N LEU A 109 3.10 1.15 23.28
CA LEU A 109 4.55 1.08 23.44
C LEU A 109 4.89 0.61 24.85
N VAL A 110 5.71 -0.41 24.96
CA VAL A 110 6.39 -0.79 26.21
C VAL A 110 7.87 -0.44 26.05
N ASP A 111 8.38 0.41 26.94
CA ASP A 111 9.77 0.85 26.93
C ASP A 111 10.27 1.07 28.34
N SER A 112 11.41 0.47 28.70
CA SER A 112 12.07 0.60 29.99
C SER A 112 11.11 0.35 31.19
N GLY A 113 10.20 -0.63 31.04
CA GLY A 113 9.21 -1.00 32.04
C GLY A 113 7.98 -0.08 32.14
N ASN A 114 7.89 0.96 31.33
CA ASN A 114 6.74 1.84 31.23
C ASN A 114 5.87 1.48 30.04
N THR A 115 4.59 1.83 30.11
CA THR A 115 3.60 1.58 29.05
C THR A 115 2.98 2.89 28.62
N TYR A 116 2.96 3.14 27.30
CA TYR A 116 2.41 4.35 26.68
C TYR A 116 1.42 3.93 25.58
N GLN A 117 0.29 4.62 25.52
CA GLN A 117 -0.78 4.27 24.58
C GLN A 117 -1.19 5.46 23.72
N THR A 118 -1.54 5.16 22.49
CA THR A 118 -2.16 6.09 21.56
C THR A 118 -3.05 5.33 20.60
N SER A 119 -3.90 6.04 19.88
CA SER A 119 -4.71 5.42 18.84
C SER A 119 -4.99 6.38 17.69
N THR A 120 -5.17 5.85 16.49
CA THR A 120 -5.56 6.59 15.30
C THR A 120 -6.16 5.65 14.26
N SER A 121 -6.67 6.23 13.17
CA SER A 121 -7.05 5.52 11.95
C SER A 121 -6.58 6.32 10.74
N VAL A 122 -6.59 5.73 9.54
CA VAL A 122 -6.31 6.49 8.30
C VAL A 122 -7.34 7.60 8.13
N ARG A 123 -8.61 7.32 8.44
CA ARG A 123 -9.66 8.33 8.38
C ARG A 123 -9.40 9.49 9.35
N ALA A 124 -9.09 9.23 10.61
CA ALA A 124 -8.78 10.27 11.58
C ALA A 124 -7.53 11.09 11.20
N TYR A 125 -6.55 10.44 10.57
CA TYR A 125 -5.38 11.12 10.02
C TYR A 125 -5.78 12.05 8.87
N ALA A 126 -6.60 11.60 7.92
CA ALA A 126 -7.09 12.41 6.82
C ALA A 126 -7.88 13.64 7.29
N GLU A 127 -8.73 13.50 8.30
CA GLU A 127 -9.49 14.61 8.90
C GLU A 127 -8.57 15.69 9.49
N LYS A 128 -7.51 15.28 10.20
CA LYS A 128 -6.49 16.22 10.71
C LYS A 128 -5.73 16.90 9.58
N LEU A 129 -5.42 16.15 8.53
CA LEU A 129 -4.78 16.65 7.31
C LEU A 129 -5.64 17.79 6.72
N PHE A 130 -6.90 17.52 6.42
CA PHE A 130 -7.80 18.48 5.81
C PHE A 130 -8.06 19.71 6.71
N ALA A 131 -8.16 19.51 8.04
CA ALA A 131 -8.33 20.60 9.00
C ALA A 131 -7.13 21.54 9.09
N SER A 132 -5.92 21.10 8.73
CA SER A 132 -4.68 21.88 8.87
C SER A 132 -4.55 23.05 7.90
N LYS A 133 -5.41 23.13 6.85
CA LYS A 133 -5.41 24.14 5.78
C LYS A 133 -4.09 24.27 4.99
N GLN A 134 -3.04 23.58 5.40
CA GLN A 134 -1.74 23.57 4.69
C GLN A 134 -1.80 22.77 3.40
N TRP A 135 -2.82 21.92 3.25
CA TRP A 135 -2.94 20.89 2.24
C TRP A 135 -3.97 21.20 1.15
N ASP A 136 -4.76 22.25 1.30
CA ASP A 136 -5.68 22.72 0.25
C ASP A 136 -4.97 23.06 -1.07
N LYS A 137 -3.65 23.19 -0.99
CA LYS A 137 -2.78 23.63 -2.07
C LYS A 137 -1.89 22.51 -2.62
N LEU A 138 -1.87 21.33 -2.00
CA LEU A 138 -1.04 20.20 -2.41
C LEU A 138 -1.87 19.11 -3.08
N ALA A 139 -1.33 18.49 -4.11
CA ALA A 139 -1.89 17.28 -4.72
C ALA A 139 -2.12 16.13 -3.71
N ALA A 140 -1.52 16.23 -2.52
CA ALA A 140 -1.73 15.33 -1.40
C ALA A 140 -3.19 15.27 -0.92
N GLY A 141 -3.95 16.37 -1.01
CA GLY A 141 -5.37 16.39 -0.67
C GLY A 141 -6.19 15.49 -1.60
N ASP A 142 -5.99 15.62 -2.91
CA ASP A 142 -6.65 14.76 -3.90
C ASP A 142 -6.24 13.30 -3.75
N MET A 143 -4.96 13.03 -3.47
CA MET A 143 -4.46 11.67 -3.22
C MET A 143 -5.13 11.06 -1.98
N MET A 144 -5.28 11.82 -0.89
CA MET A 144 -5.95 11.34 0.31
C MET A 144 -7.45 11.11 0.06
N VAL A 145 -8.14 12.01 -0.66
CA VAL A 145 -9.55 11.81 -1.03
C VAL A 145 -9.72 10.55 -1.87
N ALA A 146 -8.87 10.33 -2.88
CA ALA A 146 -8.90 9.11 -3.69
C ALA A 146 -8.65 7.84 -2.84
N THR A 147 -7.72 7.92 -1.88
CA THR A 147 -7.44 6.84 -0.92
C THR A 147 -8.68 6.50 -0.10
N LEU A 148 -9.37 7.51 0.45
CA LEU A 148 -10.59 7.29 1.24
C LEU A 148 -11.73 6.71 0.39
N ASN A 149 -11.90 7.15 -0.86
CA ASN A 149 -12.91 6.60 -1.77
C ASN A 149 -12.59 5.13 -2.13
N TYR A 150 -11.33 4.82 -2.39
CA TYR A 150 -10.88 3.42 -2.57
C TYR A 150 -11.18 2.57 -1.33
N GLY A 151 -10.93 3.09 -0.11
CA GLY A 151 -11.25 2.41 1.14
C GLY A 151 -12.75 2.14 1.30
N ALA A 152 -13.59 3.12 1.03
CA ALA A 152 -15.05 2.97 1.09
C ALA A 152 -15.56 1.94 0.08
N ALA A 153 -15.06 1.97 -1.16
CA ALA A 153 -15.41 0.98 -2.16
C ALA A 153 -14.96 -0.44 -1.76
N ALA A 154 -13.82 -0.57 -1.08
CA ALA A 154 -13.37 -1.84 -0.52
C ALA A 154 -14.29 -2.31 0.62
N GLN A 155 -14.73 -1.41 1.51
CA GLN A 155 -15.68 -1.73 2.57
C GLN A 155 -17.00 -2.28 1.98
N GLU A 156 -17.56 -1.61 0.98
CA GLU A 156 -18.80 -2.03 0.32
C GLU A 156 -18.62 -3.36 -0.44
N CYS A 157 -17.51 -3.52 -1.17
CA CYS A 157 -17.24 -4.71 -1.97
C CYS A 157 -17.08 -5.96 -1.10
N PHE A 158 -16.45 -5.83 0.07
CA PHE A 158 -16.20 -6.94 0.98
C PHE A 158 -17.25 -7.06 2.11
N GLY A 159 -18.22 -6.15 2.17
CA GLY A 159 -19.24 -6.15 3.23
C GLY A 159 -18.68 -5.93 4.62
N TYR A 160 -17.64 -5.11 4.75
CA TYR A 160 -16.91 -4.90 5.99
C TYR A 160 -17.06 -3.46 6.48
N ASN A 161 -17.58 -3.26 7.69
CA ASN A 161 -17.73 -1.94 8.36
C ASN A 161 -18.44 -0.90 7.48
N THR A 162 -19.48 -1.31 6.77
CA THR A 162 -20.21 -0.49 5.79
C THR A 162 -21.04 0.63 6.39
N GLU A 163 -21.33 0.58 7.69
CA GLU A 163 -21.98 1.62 8.47
C GLU A 163 -21.07 2.83 8.78
N ASN A 164 -19.74 2.68 8.54
CA ASN A 164 -18.76 3.72 8.79
C ASN A 164 -17.76 3.80 7.61
N LEU A 165 -18.23 4.34 6.49
CA LEU A 165 -17.43 4.42 5.26
C LEU A 165 -16.26 5.39 5.39
N ALA A 166 -15.13 5.02 4.81
CA ALA A 166 -13.90 5.78 4.88
C ALA A 166 -14.02 7.18 4.25
N ASN A 167 -14.86 7.34 3.23
CA ASN A 167 -15.04 8.59 2.50
C ASN A 167 -16.21 9.46 2.97
N ALA A 168 -16.92 9.09 4.04
CA ALA A 168 -18.09 9.85 4.47
C ALA A 168 -17.78 11.35 4.64
N GLY A 169 -18.48 12.23 3.86
CA GLY A 169 -18.23 13.68 3.80
C GLY A 169 -17.04 14.09 2.90
N TYR A 170 -16.41 13.14 2.22
CA TYR A 170 -15.34 13.35 1.22
C TYR A 170 -15.60 12.54 -0.05
N GLU A 171 -16.87 12.21 -0.29
CA GLU A 171 -17.29 11.42 -1.44
C GLU A 171 -16.93 12.15 -2.73
N LYS A 172 -16.17 11.50 -3.59
CA LYS A 172 -15.84 11.98 -4.91
C LYS A 172 -15.95 10.80 -5.87
N ALA A 173 -16.93 10.82 -6.73
CA ALA A 173 -17.11 9.76 -7.72
C ALA A 173 -15.88 9.66 -8.63
N ALA A 174 -15.43 8.44 -8.91
CA ALA A 174 -14.43 8.18 -9.93
C ALA A 174 -14.98 8.65 -11.29
N THR A 175 -14.30 9.59 -11.91
CA THR A 175 -14.71 10.20 -13.19
C THR A 175 -13.84 9.79 -14.36
N ALA A 176 -12.71 9.16 -14.10
CA ALA A 176 -11.78 8.75 -15.13
C ALA A 176 -12.33 7.57 -15.95
N GLU A 177 -12.29 7.69 -17.26
CA GLU A 177 -12.61 6.59 -18.16
C GLU A 177 -11.52 5.52 -18.07
N ILE A 178 -11.93 4.31 -17.67
CA ILE A 178 -11.01 3.17 -17.60
C ILE A 178 -10.66 2.73 -19.02
N PRO A 179 -9.36 2.63 -19.36
CA PRO A 179 -8.92 2.20 -20.68
C PRO A 179 -9.51 0.84 -21.06
N GLN A 180 -9.81 0.65 -22.33
CA GLN A 180 -10.16 -0.67 -22.84
C GLN A 180 -8.94 -1.59 -22.73
N ALA A 181 -9.18 -2.85 -22.32
CA ALA A 181 -8.10 -3.83 -22.26
C ALA A 181 -7.56 -4.10 -23.67
N GLU A 182 -6.28 -3.80 -23.87
CA GLU A 182 -5.62 -4.22 -25.10
C GLU A 182 -5.46 -5.74 -25.13
N ALA A 183 -5.68 -6.33 -26.31
CA ALA A 183 -5.41 -7.74 -26.53
C ALA A 183 -3.89 -7.93 -26.64
N SER A 184 -3.21 -8.06 -25.51
CA SER A 184 -1.78 -8.34 -25.48
C SER A 184 -1.53 -9.85 -25.42
N GLN A 185 -0.48 -10.29 -26.11
CA GLN A 185 0.00 -11.66 -25.96
C GLN A 185 0.69 -11.78 -24.59
N MET A 186 -0.05 -12.29 -23.61
CA MET A 186 0.46 -12.41 -22.23
C MET A 186 1.55 -13.49 -22.09
N VAL A 187 1.62 -14.45 -23.02
CA VAL A 187 2.54 -15.60 -22.91
C VAL A 187 3.38 -15.73 -24.18
N SER A 188 4.67 -15.88 -24.02
CA SER A 188 5.60 -16.28 -25.10
C SER A 188 6.47 -17.45 -24.65
N GLY A 189 6.85 -18.30 -25.58
CA GLY A 189 7.58 -19.54 -25.28
C GLY A 189 6.70 -20.58 -24.59
N SER A 190 7.32 -21.69 -24.15
CA SER A 190 6.65 -22.78 -23.46
C SER A 190 7.61 -23.63 -22.64
N VAL A 191 7.09 -24.24 -21.57
CA VAL A 191 7.79 -25.24 -20.76
C VAL A 191 6.88 -26.46 -20.64
N SER A 192 7.42 -27.66 -20.87
CA SER A 192 6.65 -28.90 -20.77
C SER A 192 6.14 -29.10 -19.34
N GLY A 193 4.89 -29.51 -19.20
CA GLY A 193 4.29 -29.87 -17.91
C GLY A 193 3.76 -28.67 -17.10
N ILE A 194 3.94 -27.43 -17.53
CA ILE A 194 3.36 -26.25 -16.91
C ILE A 194 2.68 -25.36 -17.95
N SER A 195 1.56 -24.77 -17.59
CA SER A 195 0.83 -23.82 -18.44
C SER A 195 0.30 -22.66 -17.62
N PHE A 196 0.44 -21.45 -18.14
CA PHE A 196 -0.19 -20.27 -17.55
C PHE A 196 -1.70 -20.32 -17.71
N TYR A 197 -2.42 -20.14 -16.62
CA TYR A 197 -3.88 -20.14 -16.59
C TYR A 197 -4.47 -18.72 -16.61
N GLY A 198 -3.87 -17.81 -15.87
CA GLY A 198 -4.35 -16.43 -15.76
C GLY A 198 -3.65 -15.66 -14.64
N ALA A 199 -4.05 -14.40 -14.48
CA ALA A 199 -3.57 -13.58 -13.39
C ALA A 199 -4.72 -12.81 -12.72
N SER A 200 -4.54 -12.47 -11.44
CA SER A 200 -5.47 -11.64 -10.66
C SER A 200 -4.72 -10.61 -9.81
N LEU A 201 -5.42 -9.54 -9.42
CA LEU A 201 -4.98 -8.67 -8.34
C LEU A 201 -5.43 -9.22 -6.98
N VAL A 202 -4.66 -8.89 -5.97
CA VAL A 202 -4.95 -9.13 -4.55
C VAL A 202 -5.21 -7.76 -3.91
N PHE A 203 -6.29 -7.69 -3.11
CA PHE A 203 -6.76 -6.49 -2.41
C PHE A 203 -6.75 -6.70 -0.88
N GLU A 204 -5.73 -7.35 -0.38
CA GLU A 204 -5.55 -7.57 1.07
C GLU A 204 -4.81 -6.36 1.69
N THR A 205 -3.92 -6.59 2.63
CA THR A 205 -3.10 -5.51 3.22
C THR A 205 -2.10 -4.91 2.22
N ARG A 206 -1.77 -5.66 1.17
CA ARG A 206 -0.90 -5.20 0.07
C ARG A 206 -1.54 -5.46 -1.28
N ILE A 207 -1.18 -4.66 -2.26
CA ILE A 207 -1.52 -4.92 -3.66
C ILE A 207 -0.44 -5.84 -4.26
N ALA A 208 -0.90 -6.96 -4.80
CA ALA A 208 -0.04 -7.96 -5.44
C ALA A 208 -0.70 -8.51 -6.71
N VAL A 209 0.10 -9.08 -7.60
CA VAL A 209 -0.38 -9.88 -8.73
C VAL A 209 -0.10 -11.35 -8.47
N ARG A 210 -1.13 -12.20 -8.55
CA ARG A 210 -1.01 -13.65 -8.54
C ARG A 210 -1.05 -14.18 -9.97
N PHE A 211 0.00 -14.89 -10.37
CA PHE A 211 0.10 -15.61 -11.62
C PHE A 211 -0.25 -17.07 -11.38
N TYR A 212 -1.31 -17.58 -12.02
CA TYR A 212 -1.81 -18.94 -11.82
C TYR A 212 -1.31 -19.88 -12.90
N PHE A 213 -0.89 -21.07 -12.48
CA PHE A 213 -0.37 -22.11 -13.36
C PHE A 213 -1.04 -23.46 -13.09
N THR A 214 -1.35 -24.18 -14.16
CA THR A 214 -1.63 -25.62 -14.06
C THR A 214 -0.33 -26.39 -14.25
N VAL A 215 -0.06 -27.37 -13.39
CA VAL A 215 1.21 -28.10 -13.33
C VAL A 215 0.95 -29.59 -13.41
N LYS A 216 1.68 -30.29 -14.30
CA LYS A 216 1.76 -31.75 -14.38
C LYS A 216 3.10 -32.16 -13.79
N GLY A 217 3.07 -32.81 -12.62
CA GLY A 217 4.28 -33.18 -11.89
C GLY A 217 4.50 -32.32 -10.65
N ASN A 218 5.76 -32.09 -10.28
CA ASN A 218 6.12 -31.36 -9.08
C ASN A 218 6.37 -29.87 -9.41
N ILE A 219 5.82 -28.95 -8.63
CA ILE A 219 6.04 -27.52 -8.79
C ILE A 219 7.50 -27.13 -8.58
N GLU A 220 8.22 -27.88 -7.74
CA GLU A 220 9.66 -27.69 -7.45
C GLU A 220 10.57 -27.93 -8.67
N ASP A 221 10.07 -28.54 -9.74
CA ASP A 221 10.80 -28.73 -11.00
C ASP A 221 10.85 -27.43 -11.85
N TYR A 222 10.17 -26.38 -11.41
CA TYR A 222 10.04 -25.12 -12.15
C TYR A 222 10.65 -23.95 -11.36
N ASN A 223 11.53 -23.20 -12.02
CA ASN A 223 12.12 -21.98 -11.49
C ASN A 223 11.38 -20.76 -12.03
N PHE A 224 10.95 -19.89 -11.12
CA PHE A 224 10.30 -18.61 -11.44
C PHE A 224 11.29 -17.47 -11.22
N SER A 225 11.37 -16.53 -12.18
CA SER A 225 12.37 -15.45 -12.13
C SER A 225 12.09 -14.38 -11.07
N ILE A 226 10.83 -14.25 -10.69
CA ILE A 226 10.35 -13.27 -9.69
C ILE A 226 9.19 -13.87 -8.91
N GLY A 227 8.84 -13.21 -7.81
CA GLY A 227 7.70 -13.56 -6.97
C GLY A 227 8.08 -14.41 -5.76
N GLU A 228 7.09 -14.67 -4.95
CA GLU A 228 7.22 -15.51 -3.76
C GLU A 228 7.19 -17.00 -4.12
N THR A 229 7.50 -17.85 -3.15
CA THR A 229 7.40 -19.30 -3.32
C THR A 229 6.00 -19.70 -3.80
N PRO A 230 5.89 -20.57 -4.83
CA PRO A 230 4.60 -21.00 -5.34
C PRO A 230 3.70 -21.61 -4.27
N VAL A 231 2.45 -21.23 -4.25
CA VAL A 231 1.43 -21.71 -3.30
C VAL A 231 0.38 -22.54 -4.03
N ALA A 232 0.08 -23.72 -3.52
CA ALA A 232 -1.00 -24.56 -4.03
C ALA A 232 -2.37 -23.94 -3.71
N LYS A 233 -3.26 -23.91 -4.71
CA LYS A 233 -4.65 -23.48 -4.57
C LYS A 233 -5.53 -24.28 -5.51
N ASP A 234 -6.42 -25.06 -4.94
CA ASP A 234 -7.26 -26.00 -5.65
C ASP A 234 -6.42 -26.96 -6.53
N ASN A 235 -6.64 -26.99 -7.84
CA ASN A 235 -5.88 -27.78 -8.80
C ASN A 235 -4.78 -27.00 -9.53
N MET A 236 -4.37 -25.84 -8.96
CA MET A 236 -3.38 -24.93 -9.54
C MET A 236 -2.33 -24.53 -8.51
N TYR A 237 -1.31 -23.88 -8.99
CA TYR A 237 -0.36 -23.13 -8.18
C TYR A 237 -0.40 -21.67 -8.58
N TYR A 238 -0.16 -20.76 -7.64
CA TYR A 238 0.09 -19.37 -7.97
C TYR A 238 1.45 -18.91 -7.44
N VAL A 239 2.04 -18.00 -8.18
CA VAL A 239 3.20 -17.19 -7.75
C VAL A 239 2.71 -15.79 -7.52
N GLU A 240 2.92 -15.27 -6.33
CA GLU A 240 2.55 -13.91 -5.96
C GLU A 240 3.73 -12.96 -6.16
N VAL A 241 3.50 -11.88 -6.87
CA VAL A 241 4.44 -10.75 -6.99
C VAL A 241 3.86 -9.60 -6.17
N PRO A 242 4.40 -9.35 -4.97
CA PRO A 242 3.92 -8.33 -4.05
C PRO A 242 4.45 -6.93 -4.40
N ASP A 243 4.09 -5.97 -3.56
CA ASP A 243 4.68 -4.62 -3.48
C ASP A 243 4.50 -3.79 -4.75
N ILE A 244 3.31 -3.87 -5.35
CA ILE A 244 2.96 -3.10 -6.54
C ILE A 244 2.35 -1.77 -6.10
N ASN A 245 3.11 -0.70 -6.31
CA ASN A 245 2.65 0.63 -5.93
C ASN A 245 1.58 1.17 -6.90
N PRO A 246 0.68 2.05 -6.44
CA PRO A 246 -0.42 2.55 -7.27
C PRO A 246 0.07 3.26 -8.55
N GLN A 247 1.17 3.99 -8.51
CA GLN A 247 1.72 4.65 -9.71
C GLN A 247 2.23 3.66 -10.76
N ASP A 248 2.54 2.42 -10.38
CA ASP A 248 3.15 1.41 -11.25
C ASP A 248 2.10 0.48 -11.92
N TYR A 249 0.79 0.73 -11.75
CA TYR A 249 -0.25 -0.18 -12.25
C TYR A 249 -0.26 -0.34 -13.78
N ALA A 250 0.26 0.63 -14.52
CA ALA A 250 0.42 0.52 -15.98
C ALA A 250 1.68 -0.25 -16.39
N GLU A 251 2.63 -0.45 -15.46
CA GLU A 251 3.88 -1.14 -15.75
C GLU A 251 3.70 -2.65 -15.90
N ASN A 252 4.41 -3.21 -16.85
CA ASN A 252 4.38 -4.65 -17.09
C ASN A 252 5.27 -5.41 -16.10
N ILE A 253 4.68 -6.38 -15.42
CA ILE A 253 5.37 -7.38 -14.63
C ILE A 253 5.70 -8.55 -15.55
N THR A 254 6.97 -8.89 -15.68
CA THR A 254 7.44 -10.00 -16.52
C THR A 254 8.00 -11.12 -15.66
N LEU A 255 7.34 -12.27 -15.69
CA LEU A 255 7.74 -13.50 -14.99
C LEU A 255 8.19 -14.53 -16.02
N THR A 256 9.36 -15.14 -15.81
CA THR A 256 9.82 -16.27 -16.64
C THR A 256 9.78 -17.57 -15.86
N VAL A 257 9.51 -18.66 -16.57
CA VAL A 257 9.54 -20.04 -16.05
C VAL A 257 10.65 -20.80 -16.76
N ASN A 258 11.64 -21.28 -16.00
CA ASN A 258 12.82 -22.00 -16.51
C ASN A 258 13.53 -21.28 -17.67
N ASP A 259 13.50 -19.94 -17.70
CA ASP A 259 14.05 -19.08 -18.78
C ASP A 259 13.54 -19.41 -20.20
N LYS A 260 12.40 -20.11 -20.33
CA LYS A 260 11.85 -20.59 -21.61
C LYS A 260 10.42 -20.13 -21.89
N MET A 261 9.62 -19.92 -20.85
CA MET A 261 8.28 -19.35 -20.99
C MET A 261 8.26 -18.01 -20.26
N THR A 262 7.78 -16.98 -20.94
CA THR A 262 7.64 -15.64 -20.39
C THR A 262 6.16 -15.28 -20.28
N VAL A 263 5.74 -14.82 -19.12
CA VAL A 263 4.41 -14.27 -18.87
C VAL A 263 4.54 -12.79 -18.55
N THR A 264 3.80 -11.94 -19.26
CA THR A 264 3.77 -10.49 -19.05
C THR A 264 2.36 -10.06 -18.69
N TYR A 265 2.22 -9.32 -17.61
CA TYR A 265 0.93 -8.85 -17.10
C TYR A 265 1.08 -7.56 -16.31
N SER A 266 0.05 -6.71 -16.32
CA SER A 266 0.02 -5.50 -15.49
C SER A 266 -1.27 -5.42 -14.67
N PRO A 267 -1.27 -4.73 -13.52
CA PRO A 267 -2.51 -4.40 -12.80
C PRO A 267 -3.54 -3.72 -13.69
N MET A 268 -3.10 -2.85 -14.61
CA MET A 268 -3.99 -2.15 -15.55
C MET A 268 -4.75 -3.11 -16.46
N GLN A 269 -4.14 -4.22 -16.89
CA GLN A 269 -4.85 -5.25 -17.66
C GLN A 269 -5.97 -5.93 -16.85
N TYR A 270 -5.75 -6.13 -15.53
CA TYR A 270 -6.81 -6.61 -14.64
C TYR A 270 -7.92 -5.57 -14.51
N ILE A 271 -7.57 -4.33 -14.18
CA ILE A 271 -8.50 -3.21 -14.01
C ILE A 271 -9.40 -3.08 -15.24
N SER A 272 -8.81 -2.92 -16.43
CA SER A 272 -9.53 -2.75 -17.69
C SER A 272 -10.44 -3.95 -18.01
N ARG A 273 -9.92 -5.16 -17.85
CA ARG A 273 -10.67 -6.38 -18.16
C ARG A 273 -11.84 -6.60 -17.20
N MET A 274 -11.60 -6.45 -15.89
CA MET A 274 -12.62 -6.74 -14.88
C MET A 274 -13.70 -5.65 -14.84
N TYR A 275 -13.34 -4.38 -14.98
CA TYR A 275 -14.32 -3.29 -15.05
C TYR A 275 -15.33 -3.48 -16.19
N ASN A 276 -14.86 -3.95 -17.35
CA ASN A 276 -15.72 -4.16 -18.53
C ASN A 276 -16.48 -5.48 -18.52
N LYS A 277 -16.06 -6.47 -17.72
CA LYS A 277 -16.67 -7.81 -17.71
C LYS A 277 -17.53 -8.11 -16.50
N THR A 278 -17.27 -7.49 -15.36
CA THR A 278 -18.02 -7.79 -14.14
C THR A 278 -19.42 -7.19 -14.17
N GLU A 279 -20.40 -7.98 -13.79
CA GLU A 279 -21.78 -7.52 -13.50
C GLU A 279 -21.94 -7.15 -12.02
N ASN A 280 -20.97 -7.50 -11.16
CA ASN A 280 -20.97 -7.13 -9.76
C ASN A 280 -20.67 -5.62 -9.65
N THR A 281 -21.66 -4.84 -9.25
CA THR A 281 -21.59 -3.37 -9.17
C THR A 281 -20.61 -2.90 -8.11
N GLN A 282 -20.48 -3.60 -6.98
CA GLN A 282 -19.55 -3.26 -5.90
C GLN A 282 -18.11 -3.52 -6.32
N LEU A 283 -17.84 -4.66 -6.97
CA LEU A 283 -16.52 -4.92 -7.53
C LEU A 283 -16.17 -3.90 -8.64
N LYS A 284 -17.15 -3.53 -9.45
CA LYS A 284 -16.95 -2.50 -10.49
C LYS A 284 -16.61 -1.14 -9.89
N ALA A 285 -17.28 -0.75 -8.81
CA ALA A 285 -16.98 0.47 -8.06
C ALA A 285 -15.55 0.41 -7.46
N LEU A 286 -15.21 -0.69 -6.80
CA LEU A 286 -13.86 -0.89 -6.23
C LEU A 286 -12.76 -0.75 -7.29
N ILE A 287 -12.95 -1.35 -8.47
CA ILE A 287 -11.99 -1.25 -9.58
C ILE A 287 -11.92 0.20 -10.11
N GLY A 288 -13.05 0.91 -10.18
CA GLY A 288 -13.11 2.31 -10.57
C GLY A 288 -12.30 3.21 -9.63
N GLU A 289 -12.50 3.05 -8.32
CA GLU A 289 -11.78 3.81 -7.30
C GLU A 289 -10.30 3.42 -7.22
N LEU A 290 -9.96 2.15 -7.45
CA LEU A 290 -8.56 1.72 -7.56
C LEU A 290 -7.86 2.39 -8.75
N TYR A 291 -8.54 2.53 -9.88
CA TYR A 291 -8.01 3.26 -11.03
C TYR A 291 -7.86 4.75 -10.75
N GLN A 292 -8.84 5.37 -10.09
CA GLN A 292 -8.74 6.77 -9.67
C GLN A 292 -7.58 6.98 -8.70
N TYR A 293 -7.37 6.04 -7.77
CA TYR A 293 -6.23 6.05 -6.84
C TYR A 293 -4.89 5.98 -7.60
N HIS A 294 -4.80 5.13 -8.63
CA HIS A 294 -3.62 5.07 -9.51
C HIS A 294 -3.34 6.43 -10.18
N LEU A 295 -4.35 7.03 -10.80
CA LEU A 295 -4.16 8.32 -11.50
C LEU A 295 -3.71 9.43 -10.56
N THR A 296 -4.34 9.54 -9.39
CA THR A 296 -3.93 10.55 -8.40
C THR A 296 -2.54 10.30 -7.83
N ALA A 297 -2.10 9.03 -7.73
CA ALA A 297 -0.74 8.70 -7.34
C ALA A 297 0.29 9.13 -8.40
N VAL A 298 -0.02 8.92 -9.67
CA VAL A 298 0.83 9.38 -10.80
C VAL A 298 0.93 10.91 -10.79
N ASP A 299 -0.21 11.60 -10.67
CA ASP A 299 -0.27 13.07 -10.66
C ASP A 299 0.48 13.65 -9.45
N PHE A 300 0.28 13.06 -8.27
CA PHE A 300 0.99 13.49 -7.06
C PHE A 300 2.50 13.35 -7.20
N LEU A 301 3.00 12.25 -7.76
CA LEU A 301 4.45 12.05 -7.94
C LEU A 301 5.04 12.95 -9.03
N ALA A 302 4.24 13.28 -10.06
CA ALA A 302 4.66 14.21 -11.11
C ALA A 302 4.79 15.65 -10.59
N ASP A 303 3.88 16.06 -9.69
CA ASP A 303 3.86 17.41 -9.10
C ASP A 303 3.31 17.39 -7.66
N PRO A 304 4.12 16.98 -6.65
CA PRO A 304 3.68 16.89 -5.27
C PRO A 304 3.23 18.22 -4.66
N TYR A 305 3.70 19.32 -5.22
CA TYR A 305 3.47 20.67 -4.70
C TYR A 305 2.36 21.42 -5.46
N GLY A 306 1.88 20.90 -6.59
CA GLY A 306 0.83 21.53 -7.37
C GLY A 306 1.18 22.98 -7.76
N ASN A 307 0.19 23.89 -7.63
CA ASN A 307 0.33 25.29 -8.00
C ASN A 307 1.08 26.16 -7.00
N ASP A 308 1.61 25.60 -5.90
CA ASP A 308 2.16 26.37 -4.77
C ASP A 308 3.68 26.23 -4.59
N LYS A 309 4.39 25.89 -5.67
CA LYS A 309 5.87 25.72 -5.68
C LYS A 309 6.62 26.92 -5.14
N ASP A 310 6.06 28.15 -5.34
CA ASP A 310 6.73 29.39 -4.99
C ASP A 310 6.63 29.76 -3.49
N ASN A 311 5.65 29.18 -2.75
CA ASN A 311 5.43 29.50 -1.35
C ASN A 311 6.17 28.59 -0.36
N LEU A 312 6.64 27.43 -0.79
CA LEU A 312 7.37 26.49 0.06
C LEU A 312 8.86 26.80 0.19
N VAL A 313 9.43 27.54 -0.75
CA VAL A 313 10.85 27.94 -0.72
C VAL A 313 11.10 29.07 0.29
N SER A 314 10.06 29.78 0.73
CA SER A 314 10.16 30.88 1.71
C SER A 314 10.01 30.46 3.18
N ALA A 315 9.80 29.17 3.45
CA ALA A 315 9.58 28.63 4.81
C ALA A 315 10.75 27.76 5.34
N GLN A 316 11.92 27.82 4.68
CA GLN A 316 13.15 27.18 5.19
C GLN A 316 14.03 28.18 5.92
#